data_c55fab62210445a8b9f62366dc43301f
#
_entry.id   c55fab62210445a8b9f62366dc43301f
#
_cell.length_a   1.000
_cell.length_b   1.000
_cell.length_c   1.000
_cell.angle_alpha   90.00
_cell.angle_beta   90.00
_cell.angle_gamma   90.00
#
_symmetry.space_group_name_H-M   'P 1'
#
loop_
_entity.id
_entity.type
_entity.pdbx_description
1 polymer ?
#
loop_
_entity_poly.entity_id
_entity_poly.type
_entity_poly.pdbx_seq_one_letter_code
_entity_poly.pdbx_strand_id
1 'polypeptide(L)'
;GETAGTAAFKAPQDLFIDENGDIYVADTENARVVVLDTAGKFRREYTVFTASDGGTVTLSEPTGLFVSAEGELFIVDREQKHTLRCTADGRVLTVYEKPDTEDIAFTGIDYIPQKVVADRSGYVFILCKDLYQGTMMYTLDGKFVNYFGANRATLTLIQQMQQLTKRFMTKEQRERITQVIPNAVSNMDIDENDFLYTSTAAATTTTEQLRRLNPKGVNIMESSDALRDTYKDIYGDLRTKWANGMLYQTKMVDVAYDSAGLINGLDQTFGRIFQYDLEGHLVFAFGGTGTQEGLFEQAVAVDSFGGSLYVLDSEKNSITVFEETTYGAYIHEAIRLY
;
A
#
# COMPACT_ATOMS: atom_id res chain seq x y z
N GLY A 1 -23.51 2.84 -4.96
CA GLY A 1 -24.46 3.93 -4.86
C GLY A 1 -23.90 5.17 -5.55
N GLU A 2 -24.75 5.94 -6.21
CA GLU A 2 -24.33 7.22 -6.78
C GLU A 2 -23.93 8.14 -5.63
N THR A 3 -22.69 8.61 -5.61
CA THR A 3 -22.27 9.72 -4.75
C THR A 3 -22.99 10.97 -5.24
N ALA A 4 -23.81 11.58 -4.38
CA ALA A 4 -24.57 12.78 -4.78
C ALA A 4 -23.59 13.89 -5.20
N GLY A 5 -23.54 14.18 -6.51
CA GLY A 5 -22.75 15.27 -7.08
C GLY A 5 -21.57 14.88 -7.97
N THR A 6 -21.28 13.60 -8.16
CA THR A 6 -20.23 13.13 -9.08
C THR A 6 -20.66 11.85 -9.82
N ALA A 7 -20.00 11.51 -10.91
CA ALA A 7 -20.19 10.24 -11.60
C ALA A 7 -19.76 9.06 -10.71
N ALA A 8 -20.33 7.87 -10.92
CA ALA A 8 -19.93 6.65 -10.24
C ALA A 8 -18.45 6.36 -10.44
N PHE A 9 -17.83 5.73 -9.45
CA PHE A 9 -16.45 5.22 -9.58
C PHE A 9 -16.36 4.16 -10.69
N LYS A 10 -15.16 4.02 -11.22
CA LYS A 10 -14.84 3.01 -12.22
C LYS A 10 -13.47 2.39 -11.93
N ALA A 11 -13.48 1.15 -11.45
CA ALA A 11 -12.30 0.39 -11.07
C ALA A 11 -11.32 1.20 -10.20
N PRO A 12 -11.78 1.82 -9.10
CA PRO A 12 -10.90 2.59 -8.22
C PRO A 12 -9.85 1.69 -7.59
N GLN A 13 -8.63 2.19 -7.38
CA GLN A 13 -7.49 1.37 -6.94
C GLN A 13 -6.94 1.75 -5.57
N ASP A 14 -7.13 2.97 -5.11
CA ASP A 14 -6.62 3.43 -3.82
C ASP A 14 -7.56 4.40 -3.14
N LEU A 15 -7.54 4.42 -1.81
CA LEU A 15 -8.16 5.44 -1.00
C LEU A 15 -7.17 5.89 0.08
N PHE A 16 -7.26 7.15 0.45
CA PHE A 16 -6.53 7.76 1.56
C PHE A 16 -7.44 8.73 2.30
N ILE A 17 -7.38 8.76 3.63
CA ILE A 17 -8.17 9.67 4.45
C ILE A 17 -7.23 10.60 5.19
N ASP A 18 -7.40 11.90 5.00
CA ASP A 18 -6.56 12.90 5.65
C ASP A 18 -6.98 13.16 7.12
N GLU A 19 -6.17 13.95 7.83
CA GLU A 19 -6.41 14.30 9.24
C GLU A 19 -7.76 15.02 9.48
N ASN A 20 -8.38 15.57 8.44
CA ASN A 20 -9.68 16.25 8.51
C ASN A 20 -10.86 15.31 8.23
N GLY A 21 -10.59 14.05 7.85
CA GLY A 21 -11.58 13.07 7.43
C GLY A 21 -12.03 13.24 5.98
N ASP A 22 -11.29 13.96 5.14
CA ASP A 22 -11.54 14.00 3.71
C ASP A 22 -11.01 12.71 3.07
N ILE A 23 -11.89 11.99 2.37
CA ILE A 23 -11.59 10.71 1.73
C ILE A 23 -11.21 10.97 0.28
N TYR A 24 -9.96 10.71 -0.07
CA TYR A 24 -9.42 10.80 -1.42
C TYR A 24 -9.49 9.41 -2.07
N VAL A 25 -10.05 9.32 -3.26
CA VAL A 25 -10.20 8.06 -4.02
C VAL A 25 -9.52 8.20 -5.37
N ALA A 26 -8.57 7.32 -5.66
CA ALA A 26 -8.00 7.16 -6.99
C ALA A 26 -9.01 6.42 -7.89
N ASP A 27 -9.82 7.17 -8.62
CA ASP A 27 -10.85 6.66 -9.53
C ASP A 27 -10.22 6.38 -10.91
N THR A 28 -9.49 5.28 -10.95
CA THR A 28 -8.44 4.95 -11.92
C THR A 28 -8.94 4.98 -13.37
N GLU A 29 -9.99 4.24 -13.71
CA GLU A 29 -10.49 4.20 -15.08
C GLU A 29 -11.27 5.45 -15.50
N ASN A 30 -11.63 6.33 -14.55
CA ASN A 30 -12.13 7.68 -14.81
C ASN A 30 -11.02 8.74 -14.86
N ALA A 31 -9.75 8.35 -14.70
CA ALA A 31 -8.58 9.22 -14.76
C ALA A 31 -8.68 10.45 -13.84
N ARG A 32 -9.13 10.26 -12.59
CA ARG A 32 -9.35 11.35 -11.63
C ARG A 32 -9.09 10.93 -10.18
N VAL A 33 -8.93 11.92 -9.31
CA VAL A 33 -9.03 11.76 -7.86
C VAL A 33 -10.31 12.42 -7.38
N VAL A 34 -11.14 11.70 -6.65
CA VAL A 34 -12.40 12.22 -6.07
C VAL A 34 -12.19 12.41 -4.57
N VAL A 35 -12.69 13.53 -4.03
CA VAL A 35 -12.67 13.82 -2.60
C VAL A 35 -14.09 13.82 -2.06
N LEU A 36 -14.33 13.02 -1.03
CA LEU A 36 -15.59 12.88 -0.30
C LEU A 36 -15.38 13.29 1.16
N ASP A 37 -16.45 13.59 1.87
CA ASP A 37 -16.43 13.61 3.33
C ASP A 37 -16.74 12.22 3.93
N THR A 38 -16.62 12.06 5.24
CA THR A 38 -16.87 10.80 5.96
C THR A 38 -18.31 10.27 5.79
N ALA A 39 -19.27 11.12 5.40
CA ALA A 39 -20.63 10.72 5.06
C ALA A 39 -20.76 10.28 3.58
N GLY A 40 -19.66 10.24 2.82
CA GLY A 40 -19.63 9.89 1.41
C GLY A 40 -20.15 10.99 0.48
N LYS A 41 -20.26 12.24 0.96
CA LYS A 41 -20.72 13.36 0.16
C LYS A 41 -19.55 13.95 -0.64
N PHE A 42 -19.77 14.19 -1.93
CA PHE A 42 -18.80 14.81 -2.83
C PHE A 42 -18.37 16.21 -2.34
N ARG A 43 -17.07 16.44 -2.34
CA ARG A 43 -16.44 17.74 -2.06
C ARG A 43 -15.81 18.35 -3.29
N ARG A 44 -14.94 17.62 -3.96
CA ARG A 44 -14.24 18.06 -5.19
C ARG A 44 -13.68 16.87 -5.97
N GLU A 45 -13.19 17.15 -7.17
CA GLU A 45 -12.41 16.19 -7.94
C GLU A 45 -11.19 16.88 -8.59
N TYR A 46 -10.15 16.09 -8.85
CA TYR A 46 -8.96 16.52 -9.58
C TYR A 46 -8.82 15.68 -10.84
N THR A 47 -8.83 16.33 -11.98
CA THR A 47 -8.62 15.74 -13.32
C THR A 47 -7.45 16.42 -14.02
N VAL A 48 -7.20 17.68 -13.67
CA VAL A 48 -6.23 18.58 -14.31
C VAL A 48 -5.44 19.33 -13.25
N PHE A 49 -4.14 19.41 -13.45
CA PHE A 49 -3.21 20.13 -12.61
C PHE A 49 -2.47 21.21 -13.37
N THR A 50 -2.01 22.25 -12.68
CA THR A 50 -1.21 23.32 -13.28
C THR A 50 0.26 23.06 -13.01
N ALA A 51 1.05 22.88 -14.07
CA ALA A 51 2.50 22.71 -13.97
C ALA A 51 3.20 24.03 -13.56
N SER A 52 4.44 23.94 -13.09
CA SER A 52 5.23 25.11 -12.64
C SER A 52 5.51 26.13 -13.75
N ASP A 53 5.53 25.70 -15.01
CA ASP A 53 5.68 26.55 -16.20
C ASP A 53 4.35 27.16 -16.68
N GLY A 54 3.24 26.90 -15.99
CA GLY A 54 1.88 27.29 -16.36
C GLY A 54 1.20 26.35 -17.37
N GLY A 55 1.85 25.25 -17.74
CA GLY A 55 1.26 24.19 -18.55
C GLY A 55 0.21 23.40 -17.79
N THR A 56 -0.38 22.41 -18.46
CA THR A 56 -1.44 21.56 -17.91
C THR A 56 -0.96 20.11 -17.84
N VAL A 57 -1.18 19.48 -16.68
CA VAL A 57 -0.96 18.05 -16.46
C VAL A 57 -2.30 17.39 -16.18
N THR A 58 -2.63 16.34 -16.93
CA THR A 58 -3.85 15.53 -16.75
C THR A 58 -3.49 14.15 -16.23
N LEU A 59 -4.36 13.54 -15.45
CA LEU A 59 -4.21 12.16 -15.04
C LEU A 59 -4.58 11.19 -16.17
N SER A 60 -3.97 10.01 -16.14
CA SER A 60 -4.29 8.89 -17.03
C SER A 60 -4.74 7.66 -16.24
N GLU A 61 -3.95 7.23 -15.27
CA GLU A 61 -4.20 6.01 -14.48
C GLU A 61 -3.72 6.22 -13.04
N PRO A 62 -4.44 7.05 -12.23
CA PRO A 62 -4.09 7.24 -10.83
C PRO A 62 -4.29 5.94 -10.04
N THR A 63 -3.27 5.49 -9.31
CA THR A 63 -3.28 4.20 -8.59
C THR A 63 -2.83 4.29 -7.15
N GLY A 64 -2.23 5.39 -6.72
CA GLY A 64 -1.74 5.57 -5.36
C GLY A 64 -1.91 7.01 -4.90
N LEU A 65 -2.33 7.18 -3.66
CA LEU A 65 -2.62 8.48 -3.05
C LEU A 65 -1.94 8.61 -1.69
N PHE A 66 -1.58 9.83 -1.35
CA PHE A 66 -1.18 10.24 -0.02
C PHE A 66 -1.43 11.75 0.14
N VAL A 67 -1.82 12.17 1.33
CA VAL A 67 -1.92 13.60 1.68
C VAL A 67 -1.06 13.86 2.91
N SER A 68 -0.12 14.80 2.81
CA SER A 68 0.73 15.15 3.93
C SER A 68 -0.02 15.98 4.98
N ALA A 69 0.55 16.09 6.18
CA ALA A 69 0.01 16.94 7.25
C ALA A 69 -0.13 18.42 6.84
N GLU A 70 0.68 18.87 5.87
CA GLU A 70 0.60 20.22 5.29
C GLU A 70 -0.51 20.36 4.24
N GLY A 71 -1.23 19.27 3.93
CA GLY A 71 -2.30 19.21 2.93
C GLY A 71 -1.79 19.13 1.49
N GLU A 72 -0.55 18.70 1.28
CA GLU A 72 -0.02 18.44 -0.06
C GLU A 72 -0.48 17.08 -0.56
N LEU A 73 -0.99 17.05 -1.77
CA LEU A 73 -1.51 15.84 -2.41
C LEU A 73 -0.43 15.16 -3.25
N PHE A 74 -0.15 13.91 -2.97
CA PHE A 74 0.71 13.06 -3.77
C PHE A 74 -0.13 12.07 -4.56
N ILE A 75 0.11 11.95 -5.87
CA ILE A 75 -0.65 11.09 -6.77
C ILE A 75 0.31 10.28 -7.62
N VAL A 76 0.20 8.97 -7.55
CA VAL A 76 0.88 8.07 -8.49
C VAL A 76 0.04 7.93 -9.74
N ASP A 77 0.58 8.27 -10.90
CA ASP A 77 -0.01 7.97 -12.20
C ASP A 77 0.80 6.85 -12.88
N ARG A 78 0.24 5.66 -12.89
CA ARG A 78 0.92 4.45 -13.36
C ARG A 78 1.21 4.49 -14.85
N GLU A 79 0.25 4.93 -15.65
CA GLU A 79 0.38 4.96 -17.12
C GLU A 79 1.40 6.01 -17.55
N GLN A 80 1.40 7.17 -16.89
CA GLN A 80 2.40 8.22 -17.15
C GLN A 80 3.76 7.95 -16.50
N LYS A 81 3.86 6.91 -15.68
CA LYS A 81 5.10 6.48 -15.00
C LYS A 81 5.74 7.60 -14.18
N HIS A 82 4.92 8.36 -13.46
CA HIS A 82 5.39 9.39 -12.55
C HIS A 82 4.54 9.47 -11.27
N THR A 83 5.04 10.19 -10.29
CA THR A 83 4.30 10.59 -9.10
C THR A 83 4.31 12.10 -9.03
N LEU A 84 3.14 12.71 -8.84
CA LEU A 84 2.98 14.15 -8.68
C LEU A 84 2.93 14.50 -7.21
N ARG A 85 3.59 15.58 -6.78
CA ARG A 85 3.34 16.30 -5.54
C ARG A 85 2.69 17.61 -5.88
N CYS A 86 1.52 17.88 -5.32
CA CYS A 86 0.69 19.02 -5.66
C CYS A 86 0.20 19.77 -4.42
N THR A 87 -0.09 21.02 -4.55
CA THR A 87 -0.86 21.78 -3.55
C THR A 87 -2.34 21.37 -3.60
N ALA A 88 -3.09 21.66 -2.53
CA ALA A 88 -4.52 21.37 -2.45
C ALA A 88 -5.38 22.07 -3.53
N ASP A 89 -4.88 23.13 -4.18
CA ASP A 89 -5.50 23.81 -5.32
C ASP A 89 -5.08 23.25 -6.67
N GLY A 90 -4.29 22.15 -6.70
CA GLY A 90 -3.94 21.43 -7.93
C GLY A 90 -2.74 22.00 -8.69
N ARG A 91 -1.84 22.74 -8.03
CA ARG A 91 -0.57 23.19 -8.62
C ARG A 91 0.52 22.15 -8.36
N VAL A 92 1.18 21.68 -9.40
CA VAL A 92 2.30 20.74 -9.30
C VAL A 92 3.52 21.42 -8.68
N LEU A 93 4.04 20.84 -7.61
CA LEU A 93 5.25 21.28 -6.91
C LEU A 93 6.47 20.47 -7.37
N THR A 94 6.32 19.15 -7.53
CA THR A 94 7.41 18.24 -7.91
C THR A 94 6.81 17.08 -8.72
N VAL A 95 7.58 16.60 -9.68
CA VAL A 95 7.31 15.37 -10.42
C VAL A 95 8.43 14.39 -10.11
N TYR A 96 8.07 13.21 -9.62
CA TYR A 96 9.01 12.12 -9.35
C TYR A 96 8.93 11.11 -10.50
N GLU A 97 10.06 10.85 -11.12
CA GLU A 97 10.20 9.93 -12.25
C GLU A 97 11.22 8.85 -11.93
N LYS A 98 11.41 7.93 -12.87
CA LYS A 98 12.46 6.92 -12.77
C LYS A 98 13.81 7.60 -12.51
N PRO A 99 14.55 7.19 -11.46
CA PRO A 99 15.85 7.79 -11.20
C PRO A 99 16.82 7.50 -12.32
N ASP A 100 17.59 8.51 -12.70
CA ASP A 100 18.71 8.36 -13.63
C ASP A 100 19.91 7.77 -12.88
N THR A 101 19.88 6.45 -12.70
CA THR A 101 20.95 5.70 -12.05
C THR A 101 21.33 4.52 -12.96
N GLU A 102 22.61 4.21 -13.03
CA GLU A 102 23.12 2.98 -13.64
C GLU A 102 22.85 1.74 -12.77
N ASP A 103 21.97 1.87 -11.76
CA ASP A 103 21.72 0.83 -10.80
C ASP A 103 21.00 -0.35 -11.45
N ILE A 104 21.51 -1.54 -11.13
CA ILE A 104 21.02 -2.84 -11.64
C ILE A 104 19.55 -3.09 -11.28
N ALA A 105 19.01 -2.36 -10.31
CA ALA A 105 17.63 -2.49 -9.86
C ALA A 105 16.60 -2.44 -11.00
N PHE A 106 16.82 -1.61 -12.01
CA PHE A 106 15.95 -1.47 -13.17
C PHE A 106 16.43 -2.21 -14.42
N THR A 107 17.46 -3.06 -14.30
CA THR A 107 17.90 -3.87 -15.43
C THR A 107 16.87 -4.96 -15.73
N GLY A 108 16.08 -4.75 -16.78
CA GLY A 108 15.03 -5.67 -17.20
C GLY A 108 13.71 -5.55 -16.43
N ILE A 109 13.53 -4.50 -15.61
CA ILE A 109 12.28 -4.17 -14.90
C ILE A 109 11.79 -2.81 -15.40
N ASP A 110 10.50 -2.73 -15.75
CA ASP A 110 9.86 -1.47 -16.08
C ASP A 110 9.64 -0.63 -14.82
N TYR A 111 9.79 0.68 -14.92
CA TYR A 111 9.40 1.61 -13.87
C TYR A 111 7.87 1.76 -13.88
N ILE A 112 7.22 1.13 -12.90
CA ILE A 112 5.77 1.13 -12.73
C ILE A 112 5.47 1.52 -11.28
N PRO A 113 5.35 2.83 -10.98
CA PRO A 113 5.02 3.29 -9.63
C PRO A 113 3.59 2.87 -9.27
N GLN A 114 3.34 2.53 -7.99
CA GLN A 114 2.06 2.02 -7.51
C GLN A 114 1.51 2.79 -6.30
N LYS A 115 2.36 3.12 -5.34
CA LYS A 115 1.97 3.79 -4.10
C LYS A 115 3.03 4.82 -3.70
N VAL A 116 2.62 5.83 -2.97
CA VAL A 116 3.47 6.88 -2.42
C VAL A 116 3.08 7.19 -0.99
N VAL A 117 4.07 7.46 -0.14
CA VAL A 117 3.90 8.11 1.16
C VAL A 117 5.06 9.09 1.37
N ALA A 118 4.90 10.04 2.28
CA ALA A 118 5.97 10.98 2.63
C ALA A 118 6.10 11.06 4.16
N ASP A 119 7.34 11.12 4.65
CA ASP A 119 7.62 11.31 6.06
C ASP A 119 7.69 12.81 6.43
N ARG A 120 7.69 13.09 7.73
CA ARG A 120 7.80 14.46 8.26
C ARG A 120 9.21 15.04 8.14
N SER A 121 10.20 14.20 7.84
CA SER A 121 11.59 14.62 7.62
C SER A 121 11.83 15.15 6.20
N GLY A 122 10.84 15.03 5.31
CA GLY A 122 10.90 15.50 3.93
C GLY A 122 11.43 14.44 2.94
N TYR A 123 11.30 13.16 3.27
CA TYR A 123 11.52 12.09 2.31
C TYR A 123 10.22 11.57 1.76
N VAL A 124 10.24 11.20 0.48
CA VAL A 124 9.11 10.61 -0.24
C VAL A 124 9.48 9.19 -0.63
N PHE A 125 8.63 8.25 -0.25
CA PHE A 125 8.80 6.84 -0.54
C PHE A 125 7.85 6.46 -1.66
N ILE A 126 8.38 5.91 -2.76
CA ILE A 126 7.59 5.47 -3.91
C ILE A 126 7.79 3.98 -4.11
N LEU A 127 6.69 3.25 -4.04
CA LEU A 127 6.65 1.84 -4.32
C LEU A 127 6.55 1.61 -5.83
N CYS A 128 7.41 0.76 -6.37
CA CYS A 128 7.34 0.28 -7.75
C CYS A 128 7.01 -1.20 -7.81
N LYS A 129 6.23 -1.55 -8.80
CA LYS A 129 5.89 -2.95 -9.10
C LYS A 129 7.17 -3.75 -9.39
N ASP A 130 7.21 -4.96 -8.84
CA ASP A 130 8.31 -5.92 -9.04
C ASP A 130 9.71 -5.40 -8.62
N LEU A 131 9.76 -4.33 -7.82
CA LEU A 131 11.00 -3.80 -7.26
C LEU A 131 11.32 -4.51 -5.94
N TYR A 132 12.35 -5.34 -5.94
CA TYR A 132 12.72 -6.18 -4.78
C TYR A 132 13.64 -5.48 -3.78
N GLN A 133 14.19 -4.32 -4.12
CA GLN A 133 15.08 -3.54 -3.26
C GLN A 133 14.35 -2.77 -2.16
N GLY A 134 13.03 -2.86 -2.11
CA GLY A 134 12.17 -2.09 -1.22
C GLY A 134 11.55 -0.89 -1.93
N THR A 135 11.23 0.15 -1.19
CA THR A 135 10.69 1.40 -1.76
C THR A 135 11.81 2.33 -2.21
N MET A 136 11.57 3.13 -3.24
CA MET A 136 12.49 4.19 -3.63
C MET A 136 12.28 5.41 -2.73
N MET A 137 13.36 5.92 -2.17
CA MET A 137 13.36 7.11 -1.33
C MET A 137 13.89 8.32 -2.11
N TYR A 138 13.11 9.38 -2.10
CA TYR A 138 13.44 10.67 -2.73
C TYR A 138 13.40 11.79 -1.69
N THR A 139 14.04 12.89 -1.98
CA THR A 139 13.82 14.16 -1.29
C THR A 139 12.58 14.86 -1.85
N LEU A 140 12.01 15.83 -1.14
CA LEU A 140 10.85 16.60 -1.61
C LEU A 140 11.07 17.34 -2.94
N ASP A 141 12.31 17.68 -3.28
CA ASP A 141 12.70 18.29 -4.56
C ASP A 141 12.93 17.28 -5.70
N GLY A 142 12.61 15.99 -5.47
CA GLY A 142 12.60 14.96 -6.51
C GLY A 142 13.93 14.24 -6.74
N LYS A 143 14.95 14.43 -5.89
CA LYS A 143 16.22 13.71 -6.03
C LYS A 143 16.12 12.33 -5.40
N PHE A 144 16.49 11.31 -6.15
CA PHE A 144 16.64 9.95 -5.64
C PHE A 144 17.77 9.89 -4.61
N VAL A 145 17.49 9.25 -3.48
CA VAL A 145 18.45 9.08 -2.36
C VAL A 145 18.96 7.66 -2.31
N ASN A 146 18.06 6.68 -2.15
CA ASN A 146 18.39 5.26 -1.99
C ASN A 146 17.12 4.41 -2.03
N TYR A 147 17.28 3.09 -1.84
CA TYR A 147 16.19 2.16 -1.56
C TYR A 147 16.01 1.99 -0.05
N PHE A 148 14.77 1.84 0.38
CA PHE A 148 14.40 1.74 1.78
C PHE A 148 13.55 0.48 2.06
N GLY A 149 13.77 -0.18 3.20
CA GLY A 149 12.94 -1.28 3.65
C GLY A 149 13.07 -2.57 2.84
N ALA A 150 14.19 -2.77 2.14
CA ALA A 150 14.47 -4.03 1.45
C ALA A 150 14.42 -5.21 2.42
N ASN A 151 13.80 -6.32 1.99
CA ASN A 151 13.83 -7.56 2.74
C ASN A 151 15.30 -8.05 2.90
N ARG A 152 15.72 -8.45 4.10
CA ARG A 152 17.10 -8.93 4.38
C ARG A 152 17.50 -10.10 3.50
N ALA A 153 16.56 -11.01 3.21
CA ALA A 153 16.80 -12.11 2.26
C ALA A 153 17.08 -11.61 0.84
N THR A 154 16.45 -10.48 0.45
CA THR A 154 16.61 -9.86 -0.87
C THR A 154 18.03 -9.34 -1.10
N LEU A 155 18.63 -8.67 -0.13
CA LEU A 155 19.98 -8.11 -0.28
C LEU A 155 21.02 -9.20 -0.56
N THR A 156 20.95 -10.31 0.17
CA THR A 156 21.87 -11.44 -0.04
C THR A 156 21.67 -12.08 -1.42
N LEU A 157 20.42 -12.21 -1.88
CA LEU A 157 20.09 -12.78 -3.19
C LEU A 157 20.47 -11.87 -4.33
N ILE A 158 20.24 -10.56 -4.20
CA ILE A 158 20.68 -9.56 -5.19
C ILE A 158 22.20 -9.59 -5.33
N GLN A 159 22.95 -9.66 -4.21
CA GLN A 159 24.40 -9.81 -4.25
C GLN A 159 24.84 -11.10 -4.95
N GLN A 160 24.16 -12.22 -4.70
CA GLN A 160 24.41 -13.48 -5.41
C GLN A 160 24.05 -13.40 -6.88
N MET A 161 22.92 -12.76 -7.25
CA MET A 161 22.55 -12.53 -8.66
C MET A 161 23.56 -11.63 -9.37
N GLN A 162 24.07 -10.58 -8.73
CA GLN A 162 25.12 -9.73 -9.27
C GLN A 162 26.42 -10.49 -9.57
N GLN A 163 26.76 -11.48 -8.76
CA GLN A 163 27.91 -12.36 -9.02
C GLN A 163 27.63 -13.38 -10.12
N LEU A 164 26.36 -13.83 -10.28
CA LEU A 164 25.97 -14.85 -11.24
C LEU A 164 25.68 -14.28 -12.64
N THR A 165 25.23 -13.02 -12.77
CA THR A 165 25.04 -12.37 -14.07
C THR A 165 26.36 -12.17 -14.84
N LYS A 166 27.49 -12.26 -14.15
CA LYS A 166 28.83 -12.30 -14.79
C LYS A 166 29.19 -13.68 -15.38
N ARG A 167 28.35 -14.71 -15.21
CA ARG A 167 28.53 -16.06 -15.78
C ARG A 167 27.24 -16.51 -16.48
N PHE A 168 27.39 -17.01 -17.71
CA PHE A 168 26.29 -17.56 -18.53
C PHE A 168 25.42 -18.55 -17.75
N MET A 169 24.15 -18.19 -17.48
CA MET A 169 23.18 -19.04 -16.80
C MET A 169 22.35 -19.84 -17.79
N THR A 170 22.12 -21.12 -17.52
CA THR A 170 21.15 -21.96 -18.25
C THR A 170 19.70 -21.57 -17.89
N LYS A 171 18.75 -21.93 -18.76
CA LYS A 171 17.31 -21.67 -18.53
C LYS A 171 16.81 -22.26 -17.22
N GLU A 172 17.23 -23.48 -16.85
CA GLU A 172 16.90 -24.16 -15.60
C GLU A 172 17.46 -23.46 -14.35
N GLN A 173 18.63 -22.83 -14.47
CA GLN A 173 19.22 -22.04 -13.38
C GLN A 173 18.45 -20.74 -13.16
N ARG A 174 17.94 -20.11 -14.23
CA ARG A 174 17.04 -18.93 -14.10
C ARG A 174 15.73 -19.29 -13.41
N GLU A 175 15.11 -20.41 -13.78
CA GLU A 175 13.87 -20.89 -13.17
C GLU A 175 14.02 -21.22 -11.67
N ARG A 176 15.16 -21.77 -11.25
CA ARG A 176 15.47 -22.02 -9.84
C ARG A 176 15.69 -20.73 -9.04
N ILE A 177 16.29 -19.72 -9.64
CA ILE A 177 16.50 -18.40 -8.98
C ILE A 177 15.18 -17.64 -8.86
N THR A 178 14.29 -17.73 -9.84
CA THR A 178 12.95 -17.12 -9.79
C THR A 178 12.11 -17.69 -8.63
N GLN A 179 12.38 -18.93 -8.20
CA GLN A 179 11.71 -19.51 -7.03
C GLN A 179 12.23 -19.02 -5.67
N VAL A 180 13.35 -18.31 -5.65
CA VAL A 180 14.01 -17.81 -4.40
C VAL A 180 13.97 -16.29 -4.32
N ILE A 181 13.46 -15.59 -5.33
CA ILE A 181 13.30 -14.13 -5.28
C ILE A 181 12.21 -13.80 -4.27
N PRO A 182 12.49 -13.01 -3.22
CA PRO A 182 11.48 -12.55 -2.28
C PRO A 182 10.40 -11.77 -3.00
N ASN A 183 9.18 -11.82 -2.48
CA ASN A 183 8.10 -11.03 -3.07
C ASN A 183 8.34 -9.54 -2.85
N ALA A 184 8.03 -8.75 -3.84
CA ALA A 184 8.05 -7.29 -3.73
C ALA A 184 6.96 -6.81 -2.77
N VAL A 185 7.22 -5.69 -2.10
CA VAL A 185 6.20 -4.96 -1.35
C VAL A 185 5.07 -4.57 -2.31
N SER A 186 3.82 -4.69 -1.88
CA SER A 186 2.65 -4.39 -2.72
C SER A 186 1.92 -3.12 -2.33
N ASN A 187 1.95 -2.75 -1.06
CA ASN A 187 1.40 -1.49 -0.57
C ASN A 187 2.11 -1.02 0.69
N MET A 188 1.90 0.23 1.08
CA MET A 188 2.52 0.84 2.25
C MET A 188 1.68 1.97 2.82
N ASP A 189 1.85 2.20 4.13
CA ASP A 189 1.32 3.29 4.90
C ASP A 189 2.38 3.83 5.86
N ILE A 190 2.18 5.01 6.46
CA ILE A 190 3.13 5.65 7.36
C ILE A 190 2.40 6.31 8.52
N ASP A 191 2.94 6.16 9.74
CA ASP A 191 2.38 6.81 10.92
C ASP A 191 3.02 8.20 11.22
N GLU A 192 2.47 8.86 12.23
CA GLU A 192 2.93 10.17 12.69
C GLU A 192 4.34 10.16 13.31
N ASN A 193 4.94 8.99 13.54
CA ASN A 193 6.29 8.80 14.06
C ASN A 193 7.27 8.33 12.98
N ASP A 194 6.88 8.42 11.70
CA ASP A 194 7.65 8.00 10.53
C ASP A 194 7.96 6.49 10.49
N PHE A 195 7.14 5.64 11.15
CA PHE A 195 7.20 4.20 10.94
C PHE A 195 6.43 3.83 9.67
N LEU A 196 7.09 3.09 8.80
CA LEU A 196 6.52 2.64 7.54
C LEU A 196 5.91 1.24 7.72
N TYR A 197 4.64 1.10 7.41
CA TYR A 197 3.93 -0.18 7.36
C TYR A 197 3.91 -0.68 5.94
N THR A 198 4.18 -1.97 5.72
CA THR A 198 4.19 -2.53 4.36
C THR A 198 3.43 -3.83 4.29
N SER A 199 2.69 -4.01 3.20
CA SER A 199 2.06 -5.28 2.85
C SER A 199 2.79 -5.96 1.69
N THR A 200 2.68 -7.29 1.62
CA THR A 200 3.26 -8.11 0.54
C THR A 200 2.22 -9.08 0.02
N ALA A 201 1.76 -8.86 -1.20
CA ALA A 201 0.76 -9.71 -1.86
C ALA A 201 1.38 -10.97 -2.47
N ALA A 202 2.03 -11.78 -1.63
CA ALA A 202 2.73 -12.97 -2.08
C ALA A 202 1.81 -14.19 -2.16
N ALA A 203 1.76 -14.85 -3.31
CA ALA A 203 1.01 -16.09 -3.49
C ALA A 203 1.71 -17.34 -2.90
N THR A 204 3.00 -17.26 -2.59
CA THR A 204 3.83 -18.45 -2.32
C THR A 204 4.47 -18.50 -0.94
N THR A 205 4.47 -17.41 -0.18
CA THR A 205 4.98 -17.37 1.18
C THR A 205 4.02 -16.60 2.09
N THR A 206 3.81 -17.12 3.29
CA THR A 206 2.99 -16.48 4.33
C THR A 206 3.85 -15.66 5.29
N THR A 207 5.17 -15.65 5.12
CA THR A 207 6.11 -14.95 5.99
C THR A 207 6.29 -13.50 5.56
N GLU A 208 6.38 -12.61 6.52
CA GLU A 208 6.62 -11.17 6.34
C GLU A 208 5.60 -10.47 5.40
N GLN A 209 4.37 -10.95 5.34
CA GLN A 209 3.33 -10.30 4.54
C GLN A 209 2.95 -8.92 5.08
N LEU A 210 3.10 -8.68 6.38
CA LEU A 210 3.00 -7.38 7.02
C LEU A 210 4.31 -7.08 7.75
N ARG A 211 4.78 -5.84 7.66
CA ARG A 211 5.97 -5.37 8.36
C ARG A 211 5.74 -3.96 8.89
N ARG A 212 6.34 -3.67 10.03
CA ARG A 212 6.48 -2.33 10.60
C ARG A 212 7.96 -1.95 10.59
N LEU A 213 8.31 -1.01 9.74
CA LEU A 213 9.71 -0.58 9.55
C LEU A 213 9.96 0.69 10.35
N ASN A 214 11.02 0.69 11.16
CA ASN A 214 11.47 1.92 11.79
C ASN A 214 12.16 2.86 10.78
N PRO A 215 12.47 4.13 11.13
CA PRO A 215 13.15 5.06 10.23
C PRO A 215 14.53 4.62 9.70
N LYS A 216 15.06 3.50 10.21
CA LYS A 216 16.29 2.86 9.69
C LYS A 216 15.99 1.71 8.72
N GLY A 217 14.73 1.45 8.39
CA GLY A 217 14.29 0.37 7.51
C GLY A 217 14.37 -1.03 8.13
N VAL A 218 14.41 -1.12 9.46
CA VAL A 218 14.43 -2.40 10.18
C VAL A 218 13.01 -2.79 10.56
N ASN A 219 12.59 -4.02 10.22
CA ASN A 219 11.32 -4.55 10.68
C ASN A 219 11.35 -4.76 12.19
N ILE A 220 10.42 -4.14 12.91
CA ILE A 220 10.30 -4.21 14.37
C ILE A 220 9.00 -4.89 14.82
N MET A 221 8.23 -5.45 13.90
CA MET A 221 7.02 -6.23 14.18
C MET A 221 7.34 -7.69 14.54
N GLU A 222 8.61 -8.00 14.81
CA GLU A 222 9.07 -9.33 15.20
C GLU A 222 8.67 -9.62 16.65
N SER A 223 7.77 -10.57 16.87
CA SER A 223 7.43 -11.05 18.21
C SER A 223 8.54 -11.89 18.82
N SER A 224 8.85 -11.64 20.08
CA SER A 224 9.82 -12.43 20.87
C SER A 224 9.22 -13.72 21.48
N ASP A 225 7.97 -14.06 21.17
CA ASP A 225 7.26 -15.19 21.79
C ASP A 225 7.77 -16.53 21.24
N ALA A 226 8.25 -17.40 22.13
CA ALA A 226 8.76 -18.73 21.81
C ALA A 226 7.72 -19.66 21.14
N LEU A 227 6.41 -19.45 21.35
CA LEU A 227 5.35 -20.16 20.64
C LEU A 227 5.25 -19.78 19.16
N ARG A 228 5.76 -18.62 18.79
CA ARG A 228 5.83 -18.12 17.41
C ARG A 228 7.02 -18.63 16.61
N ASP A 229 8.02 -19.26 17.23
CA ASP A 229 9.17 -19.82 16.50
C ASP A 229 8.75 -20.79 15.38
N THR A 230 7.60 -21.44 15.53
CA THR A 230 7.03 -22.35 14.51
C THR A 230 6.20 -21.64 13.43
N TYR A 231 5.60 -20.48 13.77
CA TYR A 231 4.70 -19.68 12.90
C TYR A 231 5.14 -18.22 12.80
N LYS A 232 6.43 -17.98 12.96
CA LYS A 232 7.04 -16.67 12.97
C LYS A 232 6.71 -15.94 11.66
N ASP A 233 6.24 -14.70 11.80
CA ASP A 233 5.99 -13.78 10.68
C ASP A 233 4.89 -14.24 9.69
N ILE A 234 3.95 -15.09 10.14
CA ILE A 234 2.80 -15.51 9.35
C ILE A 234 1.60 -14.63 9.72
N TYR A 235 1.09 -13.88 8.76
CA TYR A 235 -0.08 -13.01 8.89
C TYR A 235 -1.22 -13.49 8.00
N GLY A 236 -2.47 -13.19 8.40
CA GLY A 236 -3.66 -13.56 7.66
C GLY A 236 -4.17 -14.96 7.94
N ASP A 237 -4.91 -15.52 6.99
CA ASP A 237 -5.54 -16.83 7.12
C ASP A 237 -4.58 -17.94 6.66
N LEU A 238 -4.40 -18.95 7.49
CA LEU A 238 -3.60 -20.13 7.14
C LEU A 238 -4.33 -21.07 6.16
N ARG A 239 -5.63 -20.84 5.92
CA ARG A 239 -6.41 -21.63 4.95
C ARG A 239 -5.93 -21.36 3.53
N THR A 240 -6.15 -22.37 2.71
CA THR A 240 -5.94 -22.27 1.28
C THR A 240 -7.28 -22.40 0.55
N LYS A 241 -7.42 -21.67 -0.55
CA LYS A 241 -8.59 -21.72 -1.44
C LYS A 241 -8.18 -22.32 -2.77
N TRP A 242 -8.79 -23.45 -3.13
CA TRP A 242 -8.61 -24.04 -4.44
C TRP A 242 -9.62 -23.44 -5.43
N ALA A 243 -9.13 -22.80 -6.47
CA ALA A 243 -9.96 -22.28 -7.55
C ALA A 243 -9.18 -22.31 -8.88
N ASN A 244 -9.88 -22.57 -9.98
CA ASN A 244 -9.33 -22.56 -11.35
C ASN A 244 -8.06 -23.41 -11.51
N GLY A 245 -7.96 -24.53 -10.79
CA GLY A 245 -6.80 -25.43 -10.85
C GLY A 245 -5.56 -24.93 -10.08
N MET A 246 -5.69 -23.86 -9.30
CA MET A 246 -4.61 -23.29 -8.48
C MET A 246 -5.00 -23.19 -7.02
N LEU A 247 -3.99 -23.22 -6.16
CA LEU A 247 -4.11 -23.02 -4.73
C LEU A 247 -3.80 -21.56 -4.40
N TYR A 248 -4.76 -20.88 -3.79
CA TYR A 248 -4.62 -19.49 -3.32
C TYR A 248 -4.42 -19.46 -1.81
N GLN A 249 -3.57 -18.59 -1.36
CA GLN A 249 -3.35 -18.26 0.05
C GLN A 249 -3.78 -16.82 0.31
N THR A 250 -3.74 -16.39 1.57
CA THR A 250 -3.87 -14.97 1.94
C THR A 250 -2.96 -14.11 1.09
N LYS A 251 -3.52 -13.02 0.57
CA LYS A 251 -2.84 -12.05 -0.25
C LYS A 251 -3.06 -10.67 0.35
N MET A 252 -2.12 -10.21 1.19
CA MET A 252 -2.18 -8.88 1.81
C MET A 252 -1.91 -7.82 0.75
N VAL A 253 -2.98 -7.23 0.23
CA VAL A 253 -2.90 -6.23 -0.84
C VAL A 253 -2.70 -4.83 -0.33
N ASP A 254 -3.16 -4.55 0.90
CA ASP A 254 -3.03 -3.24 1.53
C ASP A 254 -2.83 -3.34 3.03
N VAL A 255 -2.37 -2.25 3.62
CA VAL A 255 -2.14 -2.10 5.05
C VAL A 255 -2.41 -0.65 5.45
N ALA A 256 -3.12 -0.45 6.55
CA ALA A 256 -3.32 0.85 7.17
C ALA A 256 -3.00 0.80 8.67
N TYR A 257 -2.31 1.81 9.16
CA TYR A 257 -2.16 2.06 10.58
C TYR A 257 -3.30 2.96 11.06
N ASP A 258 -3.86 2.68 12.23
CA ASP A 258 -4.90 3.52 12.81
C ASP A 258 -4.45 4.22 14.10
N SER A 259 -5.15 5.29 14.45
CA SER A 259 -4.85 6.09 15.65
C SER A 259 -5.11 5.35 16.97
N ALA A 260 -5.72 4.17 16.94
CA ALA A 260 -5.83 3.28 18.10
C ALA A 260 -4.56 2.44 18.33
N GLY A 261 -3.59 2.52 17.42
CA GLY A 261 -2.35 1.75 17.47
C GLY A 261 -2.47 0.35 16.89
N LEU A 262 -3.39 0.16 15.94
CA LEU A 262 -3.61 -1.12 15.28
C LEU A 262 -3.10 -1.10 13.83
N ILE A 263 -2.66 -2.26 13.36
CA ILE A 263 -2.25 -2.50 11.98
C ILE A 263 -3.35 -3.29 11.29
N ASN A 264 -3.97 -2.70 10.28
CA ASN A 264 -5.08 -3.27 9.55
C ASN A 264 -4.57 -3.82 8.21
N GLY A 265 -4.42 -5.15 8.10
CA GLY A 265 -4.04 -5.83 6.86
C GLY A 265 -5.25 -6.27 6.07
N LEU A 266 -5.31 -5.91 4.78
CA LEU A 266 -6.40 -6.28 3.86
C LEU A 266 -6.01 -7.50 3.03
N ASP A 267 -6.70 -8.62 3.26
CA ASP A 267 -6.57 -9.84 2.45
C ASP A 267 -7.59 -9.87 1.32
N GLN A 268 -7.13 -9.78 0.09
CA GLN A 268 -7.98 -9.84 -1.10
C GLN A 268 -8.50 -11.26 -1.40
N THR A 269 -7.75 -12.33 -1.05
CA THR A 269 -8.13 -13.71 -1.40
C THR A 269 -9.42 -14.15 -0.71
N PHE A 270 -9.56 -13.82 0.56
CA PHE A 270 -10.72 -14.18 1.37
C PHE A 270 -11.62 -12.99 1.69
N GLY A 271 -11.27 -11.78 1.20
CA GLY A 271 -11.99 -10.53 1.45
C GLY A 271 -12.02 -10.17 2.93
N ARG A 272 -10.92 -10.32 3.65
CA ARG A 272 -10.86 -10.11 5.10
C ARG A 272 -9.94 -8.98 5.49
N ILE A 273 -10.33 -8.29 6.57
CA ILE A 273 -9.47 -7.38 7.30
C ILE A 273 -8.96 -8.13 8.53
N PHE A 274 -7.65 -8.06 8.76
CA PHE A 274 -6.98 -8.58 9.95
C PHE A 274 -6.40 -7.40 10.71
N GLN A 275 -6.84 -7.21 11.96
CA GLN A 275 -6.30 -6.19 12.86
C GLN A 275 -5.27 -6.83 13.78
N TYR A 276 -4.09 -6.24 13.83
CA TYR A 276 -2.98 -6.64 14.70
C TYR A 276 -2.59 -5.49 15.61
N ASP A 277 -2.11 -5.80 16.81
CA ASP A 277 -1.40 -4.84 17.64
C ASP A 277 0.01 -4.54 17.07
N LEU A 278 0.73 -3.59 17.67
CA LEU A 278 2.07 -3.21 17.22
C LEU A 278 3.14 -4.29 17.38
N GLU A 279 2.85 -5.34 18.15
CA GLU A 279 3.69 -6.52 18.33
C GLU A 279 3.32 -7.64 17.35
N GLY A 280 2.25 -7.43 16.55
CA GLY A 280 1.75 -8.36 15.54
C GLY A 280 0.87 -9.48 16.09
N HIS A 281 0.24 -9.32 17.26
CA HIS A 281 -0.79 -10.24 17.72
C HIS A 281 -2.12 -9.94 17.05
N LEU A 282 -2.81 -10.97 16.59
CA LEU A 282 -4.12 -10.83 15.97
C LEU A 282 -5.17 -10.43 17.03
N VAL A 283 -5.81 -9.30 16.81
CA VAL A 283 -6.89 -8.78 17.66
C VAL A 283 -8.25 -9.18 17.10
N PHE A 284 -8.50 -8.86 15.82
CA PHE A 284 -9.74 -9.17 15.12
C PHE A 284 -9.49 -9.63 13.70
N ALA A 285 -10.46 -10.42 13.17
CA ALA A 285 -10.56 -10.74 11.75
C ALA A 285 -12.02 -10.74 11.34
N PHE A 286 -12.39 -9.96 10.33
CA PHE A 286 -13.77 -9.80 9.86
C PHE A 286 -13.81 -9.56 8.34
N GLY A 287 -15.03 -9.46 7.78
CA GLY A 287 -15.24 -9.40 6.33
C GLY A 287 -15.35 -10.78 5.69
N GLY A 288 -15.35 -10.82 4.38
CA GLY A 288 -15.43 -12.03 3.56
C GLY A 288 -15.65 -11.71 2.09
N THR A 289 -15.63 -12.72 1.21
CA THR A 289 -15.93 -12.55 -0.21
C THR A 289 -17.42 -12.68 -0.48
N GLY A 290 -18.00 -11.79 -1.28
CA GLY A 290 -19.40 -11.82 -1.70
C GLY A 290 -19.96 -10.47 -2.09
N THR A 291 -21.22 -10.45 -2.55
CA THR A 291 -21.94 -9.26 -3.01
C THR A 291 -22.71 -8.53 -1.90
N GLN A 292 -22.91 -9.19 -0.77
CA GLN A 292 -23.67 -8.63 0.36
C GLN A 292 -22.91 -7.48 1.04
N GLU A 293 -23.59 -6.69 1.83
CA GLU A 293 -22.99 -5.65 2.67
C GLU A 293 -22.00 -6.28 3.66
N GLY A 294 -20.84 -5.61 3.86
CA GLY A 294 -19.74 -6.13 4.70
C GLY A 294 -18.90 -7.24 4.05
N LEU A 295 -19.23 -7.67 2.82
CA LEU A 295 -18.45 -8.60 2.03
C LEU A 295 -17.89 -7.90 0.79
N PHE A 296 -16.86 -8.45 0.17
CA PHE A 296 -16.14 -7.85 -0.95
C PHE A 296 -16.11 -8.75 -2.19
N GLU A 297 -16.23 -8.14 -3.37
CA GLU A 297 -15.93 -8.81 -4.63
C GLU A 297 -14.43 -8.70 -4.93
N GLN A 298 -13.86 -7.48 -4.85
CA GLN A 298 -12.44 -7.23 -4.99
C GLN A 298 -12.01 -6.05 -4.12
N ALA A 299 -11.75 -6.30 -2.83
CA ALA A 299 -11.18 -5.29 -1.95
C ALA A 299 -9.75 -4.94 -2.39
N VAL A 300 -9.42 -3.64 -2.50
CA VAL A 300 -8.15 -3.15 -3.03
C VAL A 300 -7.42 -2.19 -2.10
N ALA A 301 -8.14 -1.43 -1.27
CA ALA A 301 -7.54 -0.51 -0.32
C ALA A 301 -8.31 -0.44 0.98
N VAL A 302 -7.61 -0.17 2.08
CA VAL A 302 -8.15 0.06 3.41
C VAL A 302 -7.48 1.27 4.04
N ASP A 303 -8.26 2.09 4.74
CA ASP A 303 -7.75 3.18 5.57
C ASP A 303 -8.68 3.40 6.76
N SER A 304 -8.28 4.23 7.72
CA SER A 304 -9.00 4.43 8.97
C SER A 304 -9.18 5.90 9.31
N PHE A 305 -10.31 6.23 9.91
CA PHE A 305 -10.55 7.55 10.48
C PHE A 305 -11.59 7.51 11.59
N GLY A 306 -11.31 8.15 12.72
CA GLY A 306 -12.26 8.30 13.81
C GLY A 306 -12.77 7.00 14.43
N GLY A 307 -11.96 5.94 14.41
CA GLY A 307 -12.31 4.61 14.91
C GLY A 307 -13.11 3.76 13.91
N SER A 308 -13.33 4.25 12.70
CA SER A 308 -13.96 3.50 11.60
C SER A 308 -12.92 3.08 10.55
N LEU A 309 -13.14 1.91 9.93
CA LEU A 309 -12.36 1.44 8.79
C LEU A 309 -13.15 1.62 7.50
N TYR A 310 -12.47 2.10 6.48
CA TYR A 310 -12.99 2.34 5.14
C TYR A 310 -12.30 1.41 4.17
N VAL A 311 -13.08 0.57 3.49
CA VAL A 311 -12.54 -0.43 2.54
C VAL A 311 -13.09 -0.17 1.16
N LEU A 312 -12.20 0.02 0.20
CA LEU A 312 -12.51 0.24 -1.20
C LEU A 312 -12.61 -1.08 -1.95
N ASP A 313 -13.71 -1.27 -2.68
CA ASP A 313 -13.91 -2.42 -3.56
C ASP A 313 -13.95 -1.95 -5.02
N SER A 314 -12.98 -2.42 -5.82
CA SER A 314 -12.82 -1.99 -7.22
C SER A 314 -13.85 -2.60 -8.16
N GLU A 315 -14.40 -3.77 -7.88
CA GLU A 315 -15.45 -4.39 -8.68
C GLU A 315 -16.84 -3.84 -8.31
N LYS A 316 -17.11 -3.66 -7.01
CA LYS A 316 -18.35 -3.01 -6.56
C LYS A 316 -18.38 -1.50 -6.82
N ASN A 317 -17.21 -0.90 -7.07
CA ASN A 317 -17.07 0.55 -7.19
C ASN A 317 -17.63 1.30 -5.98
N SER A 318 -17.33 0.83 -4.78
CA SER A 318 -17.90 1.34 -3.54
C SER A 318 -16.91 1.29 -2.37
N ILE A 319 -17.18 2.13 -1.37
CA ILE A 319 -16.50 2.13 -0.09
C ILE A 319 -17.46 1.50 0.93
N THR A 320 -16.97 0.50 1.66
CA THR A 320 -17.68 -0.08 2.82
C THR A 320 -17.05 0.48 4.08
N VAL A 321 -17.89 0.99 5.00
CA VAL A 321 -17.45 1.52 6.29
C VAL A 321 -17.78 0.52 7.38
N PHE A 322 -16.79 0.17 8.19
CA PHE A 322 -16.95 -0.64 9.39
C PHE A 322 -16.80 0.27 10.61
N GLU A 323 -17.87 0.36 11.38
CA GLU A 323 -17.87 1.09 12.63
C GLU A 323 -17.49 0.16 13.79
N GLU A 324 -16.78 0.71 14.76
CA GLU A 324 -16.39 -0.01 15.95
C GLU A 324 -17.62 -0.37 16.81
N THR A 325 -17.73 -1.64 17.21
CA THR A 325 -18.75 -2.06 18.16
C THR A 325 -18.34 -1.70 19.58
N THR A 326 -19.30 -1.62 20.53
CA THR A 326 -18.99 -1.37 21.94
C THR A 326 -17.99 -2.40 22.51
N TYR A 327 -18.06 -3.66 22.07
CA TYR A 327 -17.08 -4.69 22.47
C TYR A 327 -15.70 -4.42 21.88
N GLY A 328 -15.64 -4.04 20.60
CA GLY A 328 -14.39 -3.65 19.94
C GLY A 328 -13.72 -2.49 20.66
N ALA A 329 -14.49 -1.45 20.99
CA ALA A 329 -13.99 -0.27 21.71
C ALA A 329 -13.33 -0.62 23.05
N TYR A 330 -13.90 -1.55 23.82
CA TYR A 330 -13.28 -2.01 25.07
C TYR A 330 -11.96 -2.76 24.85
N ILE A 331 -11.86 -3.56 23.79
CA ILE A 331 -10.63 -4.29 23.46
C ILE A 331 -9.55 -3.31 23.00
N HIS A 332 -9.88 -2.38 22.11
CA HIS A 332 -8.94 -1.37 21.61
C HIS A 332 -8.45 -0.46 22.73
N GLU A 333 -9.35 -0.05 23.65
CA GLU A 333 -8.96 0.72 24.83
C GLU A 333 -8.02 -0.07 25.75
N ALA A 334 -8.27 -1.36 25.94
CA ALA A 334 -7.40 -2.22 26.75
C ALA A 334 -5.99 -2.34 26.11
N ILE A 335 -5.90 -2.51 24.79
CA ILE A 335 -4.63 -2.55 24.06
C ILE A 335 -3.87 -1.23 24.19
N ARG A 336 -4.57 -0.10 24.06
CA ARG A 336 -3.96 1.24 24.18
C ARG A 336 -3.43 1.53 25.58
N LEU A 337 -3.98 0.93 26.62
CA LEU A 337 -3.58 1.12 28.02
C LEU A 337 -2.47 0.14 28.47
N TYR A 338 -2.21 -0.91 27.70
CA TYR A 338 -1.18 -1.91 27.98
C TYR A 338 0.18 -1.49 27.40
#